data_5e9458845b36c4619de5306f24893811
#
_entry.id   5e9458845b36c4619de5306f24893811
#
_cell.length_a   1.000
_cell.length_b   1.000
_cell.length_c   1.000
_cell.angle_alpha   90.00
_cell.angle_beta   90.00
_cell.angle_gamma   90.00
#
_symmetry.space_group_name_H-M   'P 1'
#
loop_
_entity.id
_entity.type
_entity.pdbx_description
1 polymer ?
#
loop_
_entity_poly.entity_id
_entity_poly.type
_entity_poly.pdbx_seq_one_letter_code
_entity_poly.pdbx_strand_id
1 'polypeptide(L)'
;MGCPPAEQPGVPGDVPPPGSGTQTPPGNENPQTQPPPDKQPEQVPPASGATLWLAKEGAAQDDLALDLAVDAATGDFFTAAVHGYDDLEARNPTDDAVELVLTRRSGAGQTLWTHAYDVRVDPTPEALRADVHARVAADGAGGMLLAGNVLGTVDLGTGKLSNGAIIARLDADGATLWAHRVPGELTVKDVAADAEGRLYVAYTAPGAVDLGNEVRGASAGVAVFAADGTAERAFAVGSAESEGAGAEPLSLSPGADGSVAVAGRYVGTVRFGTTVTQGSGSGSPFVALYRGNGTLGWAKVRPGVKGSVRDVSRDAAGDVVAGGDFQGGFSWAGASLKGASSPSPFVVVTGADGTERWARDLGVDASVQGVAIHSTGEVLVVGYTYSWLENGTTGTDGLGSAQLFTQRFDPTGQPLASRLFLGATPEARGELYGVEAVPAVTLMPDGDAVLFGYTDRVTDFGVDKLKPTRGDVFLVRVKY
;
A
#
# COMPACT_ATOMS: atom_id res chain seq x y z
N MET A 1 3.52 36.34 -71.06
CA MET A 1 4.38 37.51 -71.28
C MET A 1 5.33 37.50 -70.07
N GLY A 2 6.56 37.30 -70.16
CA GLY A 2 7.71 37.40 -71.02
C GLY A 2 8.86 37.08 -70.11
N CYS A 3 9.59 36.06 -70.46
CA CYS A 3 10.98 35.81 -70.14
C CYS A 3 11.90 36.87 -70.86
N PRO A 4 13.21 36.79 -70.80
CA PRO A 4 14.32 36.50 -69.90
C PRO A 4 15.40 37.59 -70.07
N PRO A 5 16.69 37.42 -70.17
CA PRO A 5 17.72 36.49 -69.69
C PRO A 5 19.08 37.12 -69.30
N ALA A 6 20.01 36.22 -68.89
CA ALA A 6 21.47 36.19 -69.24
C ALA A 6 22.40 37.30 -68.74
N GLU A 7 23.68 37.15 -68.47
CA GLU A 7 24.75 36.29 -68.96
C GLU A 7 26.02 36.47 -68.09
N GLN A 8 26.84 35.45 -68.07
CA GLN A 8 28.27 35.50 -67.71
C GLN A 8 29.09 36.34 -68.77
N PRO A 9 30.36 36.65 -68.67
CA PRO A 9 31.50 35.72 -68.47
C PRO A 9 32.79 36.35 -67.86
N GLY A 10 33.81 35.53 -67.71
CA GLY A 10 35.16 35.81 -68.12
C GLY A 10 36.31 35.35 -67.22
N VAL A 11 36.95 34.30 -67.59
CA VAL A 11 38.32 33.83 -67.24
C VAL A 11 39.32 34.64 -68.14
N PRO A 12 40.65 34.75 -67.93
CA PRO A 12 41.65 33.71 -67.65
C PRO A 12 42.91 34.10 -66.84
N GLY A 13 43.60 33.12 -66.32
CA GLY A 13 44.96 32.65 -66.76
C GLY A 13 46.17 33.27 -66.05
N ASP A 14 46.99 32.46 -65.41
CA ASP A 14 48.30 32.06 -65.85
C ASP A 14 49.10 31.23 -64.84
N VAL A 15 49.87 30.28 -65.31
CA VAL A 15 50.77 29.29 -64.70
C VAL A 15 52.18 29.55 -65.18
N PRO A 16 53.24 28.91 -64.67
CA PRO A 16 54.15 29.04 -63.51
C PRO A 16 55.59 29.49 -63.92
N PRO A 17 56.66 29.32 -63.20
CA PRO A 17 57.44 28.08 -63.05
C PRO A 17 58.39 28.00 -61.80
N PRO A 18 59.39 27.12 -61.80
CA PRO A 18 59.63 26.18 -60.73
C PRO A 18 60.93 26.34 -59.95
N GLY A 19 61.11 25.53 -58.95
CA GLY A 19 62.43 25.07 -58.56
C GLY A 19 62.96 25.45 -57.20
N SER A 20 63.14 24.47 -56.42
CA SER A 20 64.38 23.94 -55.86
C SER A 20 64.15 23.34 -54.46
N GLY A 21 64.63 22.12 -54.33
CA GLY A 21 64.51 21.34 -53.12
C GLY A 21 65.39 21.76 -51.99
N THR A 22 65.08 21.29 -50.85
CA THR A 22 66.02 20.68 -49.86
C THR A 22 65.30 20.05 -48.66
N GLN A 23 65.67 18.80 -48.45
CA GLN A 23 65.86 18.07 -47.20
C GLN A 23 64.80 18.07 -46.12
N THR A 24 64.24 16.87 -45.92
CA THR A 24 63.52 16.36 -44.73
C THR A 24 64.46 16.21 -43.53
N PRO A 25 64.00 16.54 -42.30
CA PRO A 25 64.43 15.85 -41.08
C PRO A 25 63.31 14.96 -40.55
N PRO A 26 63.61 13.93 -39.68
CA PRO A 26 62.78 12.80 -39.41
C PRO A 26 61.75 13.06 -38.30
N GLY A 27 60.65 12.40 -38.46
CA GLY A 27 59.76 11.83 -37.48
C GLY A 27 59.45 12.61 -36.20
N ASN A 28 58.23 13.14 -36.17
CA ASN A 28 57.52 13.26 -34.85
C ASN A 28 56.16 12.57 -34.99
N GLU A 29 56.07 11.41 -34.36
CA GLU A 29 54.82 10.67 -34.28
C GLU A 29 53.75 11.52 -33.54
N ASN A 30 52.71 11.83 -34.26
CA ASN A 30 51.54 12.50 -33.74
C ASN A 30 50.82 11.53 -32.77
N PRO A 31 50.57 11.85 -31.49
CA PRO A 31 49.76 11.00 -30.62
C PRO A 31 48.37 10.89 -31.24
N GLN A 32 47.95 9.67 -31.53
CA GLN A 32 46.56 9.37 -31.88
C GLN A 32 45.68 9.88 -30.76
N THR A 33 44.94 10.95 -31.00
CA THR A 33 43.83 11.34 -30.14
C THR A 33 42.77 10.24 -30.21
N GLN A 34 42.67 9.43 -29.15
CA GLN A 34 41.52 8.57 -28.96
C GLN A 34 40.24 9.43 -29.06
N PRO A 35 39.24 8.98 -29.81
CA PRO A 35 37.92 9.62 -29.74
C PRO A 35 37.45 9.63 -28.30
N PRO A 36 36.80 10.70 -27.83
CA PRO A 36 36.22 10.73 -26.49
C PRO A 36 35.30 9.55 -26.36
N PRO A 37 35.24 8.88 -25.15
CA PRO A 37 34.34 7.78 -24.93
C PRO A 37 32.91 8.23 -25.25
N ASP A 38 32.19 7.42 -26.01
CA ASP A 38 30.79 7.66 -26.31
C ASP A 38 30.09 8.01 -25.00
N LYS A 39 29.58 9.23 -24.89
CA LYS A 39 28.67 9.58 -23.79
C LYS A 39 27.48 8.66 -23.92
N GLN A 40 27.33 7.78 -22.97
CA GLN A 40 26.05 7.07 -22.81
C GLN A 40 24.92 8.10 -22.88
N PRO A 41 23.85 7.84 -23.61
CA PRO A 41 22.74 8.76 -23.66
C PRO A 41 22.29 9.02 -22.21
N GLU A 42 22.23 10.30 -21.85
CA GLU A 42 21.77 10.76 -20.56
C GLU A 42 20.35 10.21 -20.38
N GLN A 43 20.17 9.28 -19.45
CA GLN A 43 18.85 8.73 -19.17
C GLN A 43 17.99 9.86 -18.59
N VAL A 44 17.05 10.33 -19.36
CA VAL A 44 16.04 11.28 -18.88
C VAL A 44 15.26 10.58 -17.79
N PRO A 45 15.18 11.12 -16.56
CA PRO A 45 14.41 10.51 -15.50
C PRO A 45 12.96 10.26 -15.94
N PRO A 46 12.33 9.14 -15.55
CA PRO A 46 10.92 8.90 -15.85
C PRO A 46 10.03 10.06 -15.37
N ALA A 47 9.02 10.40 -16.14
CA ALA A 47 8.06 11.41 -15.76
C ALA A 47 7.28 10.97 -14.50
N SER A 48 6.82 11.94 -13.69
CA SER A 48 5.94 11.67 -12.56
C SER A 48 4.70 10.89 -13.00
N GLY A 49 4.33 9.87 -12.24
CA GLY A 49 3.25 8.93 -12.57
C GLY A 49 3.66 7.80 -13.51
N ALA A 50 4.92 7.76 -14.00
CA ALA A 50 5.37 6.65 -14.84
C ALA A 50 5.53 5.36 -14.02
N THR A 51 5.09 4.25 -14.57
CA THR A 51 5.41 2.92 -14.00
C THR A 51 6.88 2.63 -14.24
N LEU A 52 7.59 2.29 -13.18
CA LEU A 52 9.01 1.93 -13.24
C LEU A 52 9.18 0.45 -13.55
N TRP A 53 8.39 -0.39 -12.89
CA TRP A 53 8.33 -1.83 -13.14
C TRP A 53 7.00 -2.41 -12.66
N LEU A 54 6.67 -3.57 -13.18
CA LEU A 54 5.53 -4.39 -12.82
C LEU A 54 6.02 -5.81 -12.57
N ALA A 55 5.65 -6.42 -11.46
CA ALA A 55 5.82 -7.84 -11.19
C ALA A 55 4.44 -8.49 -11.07
N LYS A 56 4.31 -9.67 -11.66
CA LYS A 56 3.16 -10.56 -11.51
C LYS A 56 3.57 -11.69 -10.58
N GLU A 57 2.72 -12.01 -9.63
CA GLU A 57 2.79 -13.21 -8.81
C GLU A 57 1.50 -13.99 -8.99
N GLY A 58 1.57 -15.32 -8.91
CA GLY A 58 0.40 -16.15 -8.97
C GLY A 58 0.58 -17.44 -9.76
N ALA A 59 -0.33 -18.35 -9.50
CA ALA A 59 -0.41 -19.69 -10.09
C ALA A 59 -1.57 -19.79 -11.11
N ALA A 60 -2.06 -21.00 -11.34
CA ALA A 60 -3.19 -21.26 -12.25
C ALA A 60 -4.56 -21.08 -11.56
N GLN A 61 -4.58 -20.84 -10.26
CA GLN A 61 -5.77 -20.65 -9.42
C GLN A 61 -5.91 -19.18 -9.02
N ASP A 62 -7.00 -18.83 -8.32
CA ASP A 62 -7.18 -17.48 -7.82
C ASP A 62 -6.18 -17.18 -6.70
N ASP A 63 -5.57 -16.00 -6.78
CA ASP A 63 -4.57 -15.54 -5.83
C ASP A 63 -5.01 -14.19 -5.23
N LEU A 64 -4.79 -14.01 -3.94
CA LEU A 64 -5.20 -12.80 -3.22
C LEU A 64 -3.99 -12.08 -2.66
N ALA A 65 -3.84 -10.81 -2.97
CA ALA A 65 -2.93 -9.93 -2.25
C ALA A 65 -3.47 -9.65 -0.85
N LEU A 66 -2.66 -9.79 0.18
CA LEU A 66 -3.05 -9.54 1.55
C LEU A 66 -2.45 -8.24 2.09
N ASP A 67 -1.12 -8.06 1.98
CA ASP A 67 -0.44 -6.92 2.57
C ASP A 67 0.95 -6.67 2.00
N LEU A 68 1.47 -5.44 2.21
CA LEU A 68 2.75 -4.93 1.74
C LEU A 68 3.42 -4.07 2.82
N ALA A 69 4.68 -4.31 3.09
CA ALA A 69 5.50 -3.46 3.95
C ALA A 69 6.83 -3.10 3.27
N VAL A 70 7.35 -1.90 3.57
CA VAL A 70 8.68 -1.44 3.12
C VAL A 70 9.63 -1.38 4.29
N ASP A 71 10.82 -1.90 4.11
CA ASP A 71 11.95 -1.62 4.98
C ASP A 71 12.59 -0.28 4.55
N ALA A 72 12.36 0.75 5.34
CA ALA A 72 12.87 2.09 5.05
C ALA A 72 14.41 2.18 5.06
N ALA A 73 15.09 1.25 5.71
CA ALA A 73 16.56 1.24 5.79
C ALA A 73 17.20 0.68 4.52
N THR A 74 16.61 -0.34 3.92
CA THR A 74 17.14 -1.02 2.74
C THR A 74 16.43 -0.61 1.44
N GLY A 75 15.19 -0.12 1.54
CA GLY A 75 14.30 0.10 0.41
C GLY A 75 13.74 -1.20 -0.17
N ASP A 76 13.95 -2.34 0.51
CA ASP A 76 13.31 -3.60 0.16
C ASP A 76 11.87 -3.62 0.64
N PHE A 77 11.07 -4.52 0.10
CA PHE A 77 9.69 -4.67 0.52
C PHE A 77 9.30 -6.14 0.67
N PHE A 78 8.32 -6.34 1.52
CA PHE A 78 7.75 -7.62 1.87
C PHE A 78 6.30 -7.67 1.44
N THR A 79 5.87 -8.79 0.88
CA THR A 79 4.47 -9.04 0.53
C THR A 79 3.97 -10.30 1.19
N ALA A 80 2.69 -10.30 1.54
CA ALA A 80 1.93 -11.50 1.90
C ALA A 80 0.80 -11.69 0.89
N ALA A 81 0.67 -12.89 0.37
CA ALA A 81 -0.39 -13.30 -0.55
C ALA A 81 -0.94 -14.67 -0.16
N VAL A 82 -2.13 -14.99 -0.64
CA VAL A 82 -2.69 -16.34 -0.61
C VAL A 82 -2.78 -16.85 -2.02
N HIS A 83 -2.21 -18.04 -2.26
CA HIS A 83 -2.35 -18.75 -3.53
C HIS A 83 -3.26 -19.96 -3.37
N GLY A 84 -3.90 -20.34 -4.48
CA GLY A 84 -4.74 -21.52 -4.51
C GLY A 84 -6.12 -21.30 -3.90
N TYR A 85 -6.60 -20.07 -3.87
CA TYR A 85 -7.95 -19.75 -3.44
C TYR A 85 -8.93 -20.17 -4.55
N ASP A 86 -9.56 -21.34 -4.40
CA ASP A 86 -10.61 -21.74 -5.33
C ASP A 86 -11.87 -20.90 -5.08
N ASP A 87 -12.46 -20.44 -6.20
CA ASP A 87 -13.64 -19.61 -6.32
C ASP A 87 -14.54 -19.57 -5.06
N LEU A 88 -14.72 -18.38 -4.51
CA LEU A 88 -15.60 -18.11 -3.35
C LEU A 88 -17.03 -18.67 -3.51
N GLU A 89 -17.45 -18.96 -4.75
CA GLU A 89 -18.75 -19.53 -5.09
C GLU A 89 -18.73 -21.05 -5.34
N ALA A 90 -17.63 -21.61 -5.84
CA ALA A 90 -17.46 -23.03 -6.09
C ALA A 90 -16.88 -23.74 -4.86
N ARG A 91 -17.67 -23.92 -3.84
CA ARG A 91 -17.36 -24.73 -2.66
C ARG A 91 -17.14 -26.20 -3.05
N ASN A 92 -15.97 -26.50 -3.60
CA ASN A 92 -15.59 -27.89 -3.81
C ASN A 92 -14.64 -28.28 -2.65
N PRO A 93 -15.09 -29.14 -1.72
CA PRO A 93 -14.32 -29.48 -0.50
C PRO A 93 -13.13 -30.41 -0.77
N THR A 94 -12.64 -30.52 -2.00
CA THR A 94 -11.58 -31.46 -2.37
C THR A 94 -10.19 -30.80 -2.42
N ASP A 95 -10.06 -29.48 -2.40
CA ASP A 95 -8.77 -28.80 -2.24
C ASP A 95 -8.61 -28.31 -0.79
N ASP A 96 -8.00 -29.16 0.02
CA ASP A 96 -7.91 -29.04 1.48
C ASP A 96 -6.81 -28.05 1.92
N ALA A 97 -6.18 -27.30 1.01
CA ALA A 97 -5.07 -26.40 1.34
C ALA A 97 -5.06 -25.14 0.48
N VAL A 98 -4.74 -24.02 1.12
CA VAL A 98 -4.29 -22.78 0.46
C VAL A 98 -2.84 -22.54 0.86
N GLU A 99 -2.10 -21.76 0.08
CA GLU A 99 -0.73 -21.39 0.40
C GLU A 99 -0.65 -19.94 0.87
N LEU A 100 -0.12 -19.72 2.08
CA LEU A 100 0.38 -18.41 2.49
C LEU A 100 1.74 -18.18 1.85
N VAL A 101 1.84 -17.22 0.97
CA VAL A 101 3.09 -16.88 0.26
C VAL A 101 3.65 -15.58 0.80
N LEU A 102 4.87 -15.65 1.33
CA LEU A 102 5.63 -14.51 1.82
C LEU A 102 6.81 -14.27 0.88
N THR A 103 6.98 -13.04 0.40
CA THR A 103 8.05 -12.69 -0.53
C THR A 103 8.79 -11.44 -0.06
N ARG A 104 10.13 -11.45 -0.16
CA ARG A 104 10.97 -10.27 -0.08
C ARG A 104 11.48 -9.91 -1.46
N ARG A 105 11.40 -8.61 -1.81
CA ARG A 105 11.94 -8.06 -3.05
C ARG A 105 12.83 -6.87 -2.75
N SER A 106 13.84 -6.68 -3.59
CA SER A 106 14.62 -5.44 -3.57
C SER A 106 13.80 -4.26 -4.07
N GLY A 107 14.22 -3.04 -3.75
CA GLY A 107 13.60 -1.81 -4.28
C GLY A 107 13.55 -1.74 -5.80
N ALA A 108 14.39 -2.51 -6.51
CA ALA A 108 14.36 -2.67 -7.96
C ALA A 108 13.36 -3.74 -8.46
N GLY A 109 12.58 -4.35 -7.58
CA GLY A 109 11.57 -5.36 -7.91
C GLY A 109 12.10 -6.80 -8.06
N GLN A 110 13.39 -7.04 -7.81
CA GLN A 110 13.97 -8.37 -7.88
C GLN A 110 13.57 -9.19 -6.65
N THR A 111 13.07 -10.40 -6.86
CA THR A 111 12.80 -11.35 -5.78
C THR A 111 14.09 -11.75 -5.11
N LEU A 112 14.20 -11.54 -3.80
CA LEU A 112 15.32 -11.97 -2.96
C LEU A 112 15.05 -13.36 -2.38
N TRP A 113 13.84 -13.57 -1.87
CA TRP A 113 13.35 -14.89 -1.49
C TRP A 113 11.80 -14.94 -1.56
N THR A 114 11.27 -16.15 -1.66
CA THR A 114 9.84 -16.47 -1.57
C THR A 114 9.68 -17.76 -0.79
N HIS A 115 8.76 -17.77 0.17
CA HIS A 115 8.37 -18.94 0.93
C HIS A 115 6.86 -19.15 0.82
N ALA A 116 6.46 -20.38 0.50
CA ALA A 116 5.09 -20.82 0.49
C ALA A 116 4.84 -21.80 1.65
N TYR A 117 3.80 -21.56 2.40
CA TYR A 117 3.42 -22.35 3.56
C TYR A 117 2.01 -22.90 3.37
N ASP A 118 1.88 -24.21 3.33
CA ASP A 118 0.57 -24.86 3.25
C ASP A 118 -0.27 -24.53 4.48
N VAL A 119 -1.46 -24.01 4.26
CA VAL A 119 -2.51 -23.87 5.27
C VAL A 119 -3.56 -24.94 4.98
N ARG A 120 -3.66 -25.92 5.85
CA ARG A 120 -4.50 -27.12 5.63
C ARG A 120 -5.70 -27.12 6.57
N VAL A 121 -6.81 -27.67 6.08
CA VAL A 121 -8.00 -27.90 6.92
C VAL A 121 -7.60 -28.72 8.14
N ASP A 122 -8.03 -28.28 9.32
CA ASP A 122 -7.93 -29.11 10.53
C ASP A 122 -8.88 -30.32 10.38
N PRO A 123 -8.41 -31.56 10.58
CA PRO A 123 -9.23 -32.78 10.40
C PRO A 123 -10.40 -32.91 11.40
N THR A 124 -10.85 -31.84 12.02
CA THR A 124 -12.05 -31.83 12.86
C THR A 124 -13.33 -31.79 11.99
N PRO A 125 -14.41 -32.48 12.37
CA PRO A 125 -15.61 -32.65 11.52
C PRO A 125 -16.34 -31.34 11.17
N GLU A 126 -15.99 -30.22 11.78
CA GLU A 126 -16.68 -28.93 11.61
C GLU A 126 -15.92 -27.96 10.69
N ALA A 127 -14.66 -28.24 10.34
CA ALA A 127 -13.87 -27.39 9.47
C ALA A 127 -14.13 -27.73 7.99
N LEU A 128 -14.78 -26.84 7.29
CA LEU A 128 -15.13 -27.03 5.87
C LEU A 128 -14.10 -26.45 4.90
N ARG A 129 -13.13 -25.63 5.37
CA ARG A 129 -12.10 -24.99 4.53
C ARG A 129 -10.89 -24.58 5.36
N ALA A 130 -9.73 -24.49 4.71
CA ALA A 130 -8.60 -23.72 5.21
C ALA A 130 -8.71 -22.26 4.77
N ASP A 131 -8.22 -21.34 5.59
CA ASP A 131 -8.18 -19.92 5.26
C ASP A 131 -7.06 -19.24 6.05
N VAL A 132 -6.51 -18.18 5.49
CA VAL A 132 -5.51 -17.36 6.17
C VAL A 132 -5.67 -15.90 5.78
N HIS A 133 -5.64 -15.03 6.79
CA HIS A 133 -5.54 -13.60 6.63
C HIS A 133 -4.30 -13.13 7.37
N ALA A 134 -3.36 -12.55 6.67
CA ALA A 134 -2.08 -12.13 7.24
C ALA A 134 -1.76 -10.68 6.88
N ARG A 135 -1.07 -10.03 7.79
CA ARG A 135 -0.49 -8.70 7.65
C ARG A 135 1.01 -8.77 7.91
N VAL A 136 1.76 -7.91 7.27
CA VAL A 136 3.22 -7.89 7.37
C VAL A 136 3.75 -6.51 7.73
N ALA A 137 4.87 -6.48 8.43
CA ALA A 137 5.62 -5.26 8.71
C ALA A 137 7.12 -5.54 8.54
N ALA A 138 7.89 -4.53 8.14
CA ALA A 138 9.35 -4.61 8.16
C ALA A 138 9.85 -4.41 9.59
N ASP A 139 10.82 -5.21 10.04
CA ASP A 139 11.36 -5.12 11.40
C ASP A 139 12.47 -4.06 11.58
N GLY A 140 12.76 -3.30 10.50
CA GLY A 140 13.81 -2.28 10.47
C GLY A 140 15.25 -2.83 10.44
N ALA A 141 15.42 -4.14 10.44
CA ALA A 141 16.70 -4.83 10.38
C ALA A 141 16.84 -5.76 9.15
N GLY A 142 15.94 -5.59 8.19
CA GLY A 142 15.88 -6.40 6.96
C GLY A 142 15.03 -7.66 7.10
N GLY A 143 14.43 -7.92 8.25
CA GLY A 143 13.52 -9.02 8.49
C GLY A 143 12.05 -8.61 8.39
N MET A 144 11.16 -9.61 8.41
CA MET A 144 9.71 -9.47 8.34
C MET A 144 9.05 -9.86 9.66
N LEU A 145 8.11 -9.05 10.12
CA LEU A 145 7.14 -9.40 11.15
C LEU A 145 5.80 -9.70 10.48
N LEU A 146 5.10 -10.70 11.00
CA LEU A 146 3.80 -11.13 10.50
C LEU A 146 2.83 -11.27 11.67
N ALA A 147 1.59 -10.86 11.47
CA ALA A 147 0.47 -11.29 12.29
C ALA A 147 -0.74 -11.59 11.42
N GLY A 148 -1.57 -12.55 11.84
CA GLY A 148 -2.72 -12.95 11.05
C GLY A 148 -3.64 -13.90 11.79
N ASN A 149 -4.70 -14.30 11.12
CA ASN A 149 -5.60 -15.33 11.58
C ASN A 149 -5.56 -16.52 10.65
N VAL A 150 -5.45 -17.71 11.21
CA VAL A 150 -5.48 -18.98 10.49
C VAL A 150 -6.73 -19.75 10.86
N LEU A 151 -7.45 -20.20 9.85
CA LEU A 151 -8.46 -21.24 9.96
C LEU A 151 -7.87 -22.53 9.38
N GLY A 152 -7.60 -23.51 10.21
CA GLY A 152 -6.84 -24.69 9.85
C GLY A 152 -5.49 -24.76 10.56
N THR A 153 -4.49 -25.34 9.91
CA THR A 153 -3.14 -25.52 10.45
C THR A 153 -2.10 -25.01 9.45
N VAL A 154 -1.08 -24.30 9.97
CA VAL A 154 0.09 -23.84 9.22
C VAL A 154 1.37 -24.19 9.99
N ASP A 155 2.45 -24.50 9.29
CA ASP A 155 3.79 -24.61 9.88
C ASP A 155 4.71 -23.61 9.20
N LEU A 156 5.11 -22.59 9.94
CA LEU A 156 6.05 -21.56 9.45
C LEU A 156 7.52 -21.95 9.66
N GLY A 157 7.79 -23.24 9.92
CA GLY A 157 9.16 -23.77 10.14
C GLY A 157 9.54 -23.94 11.61
N THR A 158 8.65 -23.60 12.56
CA THR A 158 8.88 -23.76 14.01
C THR A 158 7.93 -24.73 14.68
N GLY A 159 7.11 -25.41 13.89
CA GLY A 159 6.07 -26.35 14.33
C GLY A 159 4.67 -25.86 13.96
N LYS A 160 3.72 -26.78 14.04
CA LYS A 160 2.34 -26.54 13.63
C LYS A 160 1.63 -25.55 14.56
N LEU A 161 1.03 -24.53 13.97
CA LEU A 161 0.12 -23.59 14.59
C LEU A 161 -1.30 -23.85 14.05
N SER A 162 -2.32 -23.80 14.88
CA SER A 162 -3.70 -24.10 14.50
C SER A 162 -4.69 -23.07 15.00
N ASN A 163 -5.74 -22.89 14.23
CA ASN A 163 -6.93 -22.06 14.48
C ASN A 163 -6.73 -20.87 15.43
N GLY A 164 -6.71 -19.68 14.90
CA GLY A 164 -6.64 -18.45 15.67
C GLY A 164 -5.58 -17.46 15.19
N ALA A 165 -5.30 -16.48 16.03
CA ALA A 165 -4.31 -15.48 15.73
C ALA A 165 -2.88 -16.02 15.89
N ILE A 166 -2.04 -15.76 14.92
CA ILE A 166 -0.63 -16.10 14.92
C ILE A 166 0.22 -14.83 14.77
N ILE A 167 1.43 -14.85 15.33
CA ILE A 167 2.48 -13.87 15.11
C ILE A 167 3.78 -14.59 14.80
N ALA A 168 4.59 -14.00 13.93
CA ALA A 168 5.89 -14.57 13.56
C ALA A 168 6.92 -13.50 13.22
N ARG A 169 8.18 -13.87 13.30
CA ARG A 169 9.31 -13.08 12.78
C ARG A 169 10.19 -13.96 11.89
N LEU A 170 10.50 -13.43 10.72
CA LEU A 170 11.46 -14.00 9.79
C LEU A 170 12.67 -13.08 9.71
N ASP A 171 13.85 -13.65 9.54
CA ASP A 171 15.07 -12.87 9.33
C ASP A 171 15.20 -12.37 7.87
N ALA A 172 16.33 -11.71 7.60
CA ALA A 172 16.61 -11.15 6.29
C ALA A 172 16.68 -12.19 5.15
N ASP A 173 16.99 -13.42 5.47
CA ASP A 173 17.09 -14.55 4.52
C ASP A 173 15.77 -15.33 4.41
N GLY A 174 14.73 -14.90 5.15
CA GLY A 174 13.42 -15.53 5.18
C GLY A 174 13.29 -16.72 6.13
N ALA A 175 14.32 -17.01 6.94
CA ALA A 175 14.23 -18.06 7.95
C ALA A 175 13.37 -17.60 9.13
N THR A 176 12.42 -18.43 9.56
CA THR A 176 11.56 -18.12 10.71
C THR A 176 12.36 -18.18 12.00
N LEU A 177 12.52 -17.05 12.66
CA LEU A 177 13.17 -16.93 13.96
C LEU A 177 12.28 -17.46 15.08
N TRP A 178 11.01 -17.11 15.04
CA TRP A 178 9.98 -17.59 15.94
C TRP A 178 8.59 -17.44 15.31
N ALA A 179 7.66 -18.31 15.70
CA ALA A 179 6.25 -18.18 15.38
C ALA A 179 5.42 -18.70 16.56
N HIS A 180 4.39 -17.94 16.94
CA HIS A 180 3.56 -18.22 18.10
C HIS A 180 2.09 -18.05 17.77
N ARG A 181 1.25 -18.89 18.37
CA ARG A 181 -0.19 -18.64 18.46
C ARG A 181 -0.46 -17.69 19.62
N VAL A 182 -1.22 -16.64 19.41
CA VAL A 182 -1.73 -15.79 20.50
C VAL A 182 -2.75 -16.59 21.31
N PRO A 183 -2.65 -16.64 22.65
CA PRO A 183 -3.51 -17.52 23.46
C PRO A 183 -5.01 -17.23 23.35
N GLY A 184 -5.41 -15.95 23.24
CA GLY A 184 -6.80 -15.53 23.17
C GLY A 184 -7.41 -15.56 21.79
N GLU A 185 -8.73 -15.51 21.74
CA GLU A 185 -9.48 -15.35 20.49
C GLU A 185 -9.52 -13.87 20.11
N LEU A 186 -8.88 -13.53 18.99
CA LEU A 186 -8.92 -12.19 18.42
C LEU A 186 -8.84 -12.26 16.88
N THR A 187 -9.31 -11.20 16.26
CA THR A 187 -9.16 -10.98 14.82
C THR A 187 -8.16 -9.87 14.60
N VAL A 188 -7.05 -10.20 13.96
CA VAL A 188 -6.04 -9.23 13.50
C VAL A 188 -6.66 -8.35 12.43
N LYS A 189 -6.46 -7.03 12.54
CA LYS A 189 -6.94 -6.05 11.57
C LYS A 189 -5.80 -5.44 10.79
N ASP A 190 -4.74 -5.06 11.50
CA ASP A 190 -3.57 -4.44 10.91
C ASP A 190 -2.34 -4.64 11.80
N VAL A 191 -1.14 -4.51 11.22
CA VAL A 191 0.12 -4.62 11.93
C VAL A 191 1.13 -3.58 11.44
N ALA A 192 1.98 -3.16 12.34
CA ALA A 192 3.15 -2.37 12.01
C ALA A 192 4.28 -2.65 13.01
N ALA A 193 5.48 -2.26 12.66
CA ALA A 193 6.63 -2.35 13.55
C ALA A 193 7.22 -0.98 13.83
N ASP A 194 7.88 -0.84 14.98
CA ASP A 194 8.74 0.31 15.26
C ASP A 194 10.22 -0.01 15.01
N ALA A 195 11.07 1.00 15.17
CA ALA A 195 12.50 0.87 14.94
C ALA A 195 13.21 -0.10 15.89
N GLU A 196 12.59 -0.44 17.02
CA GLU A 196 13.08 -1.43 17.98
C GLU A 196 12.63 -2.86 17.63
N GLY A 197 11.91 -3.03 16.54
CA GLY A 197 11.38 -4.32 16.08
C GLY A 197 10.21 -4.85 16.93
N ARG A 198 9.53 -3.97 17.68
CA ARG A 198 8.29 -4.34 18.37
C ARG A 198 7.16 -4.40 17.38
N LEU A 199 6.33 -5.44 17.50
CA LEU A 199 5.15 -5.64 16.67
C LEU A 199 3.92 -5.03 17.34
N TYR A 200 3.26 -4.11 16.65
CA TYR A 200 1.98 -3.53 17.01
C TYR A 200 0.88 -4.20 16.21
N VAL A 201 -0.15 -4.68 16.89
CA VAL A 201 -1.27 -5.40 16.27
C VAL A 201 -2.58 -4.71 16.64
N ALA A 202 -3.26 -4.14 15.66
CA ALA A 202 -4.65 -3.71 15.81
C ALA A 202 -5.56 -4.93 15.75
N TYR A 203 -6.49 -5.04 16.68
CA TYR A 203 -7.35 -6.22 16.76
C TYR A 203 -8.76 -5.92 17.30
N THR A 204 -9.68 -6.85 17.01
CA THR A 204 -10.96 -6.98 17.70
C THR A 204 -11.08 -8.36 18.34
N ALA A 205 -11.85 -8.47 19.42
CA ALA A 205 -12.11 -9.73 20.12
C ALA A 205 -13.55 -9.77 20.62
N PRO A 206 -14.12 -10.95 20.90
CA PRO A 206 -15.46 -11.07 21.47
C PRO A 206 -15.61 -10.43 22.86
N GLY A 207 -14.51 -10.27 23.58
CA GLY A 207 -14.47 -9.70 24.92
C GLY A 207 -13.04 -9.38 25.35
N ALA A 208 -12.78 -9.36 26.64
CA ALA A 208 -11.42 -9.25 27.15
C ALA A 208 -10.59 -10.47 26.70
N VAL A 209 -9.38 -10.23 26.20
CA VAL A 209 -8.55 -11.24 25.53
C VAL A 209 -7.25 -11.47 26.30
N ASP A 210 -6.81 -12.72 26.36
CA ASP A 210 -5.47 -13.11 26.84
C ASP A 210 -4.48 -13.03 25.70
N LEU A 211 -3.44 -12.20 25.86
CA LEU A 211 -2.41 -12.01 24.84
C LEU A 211 -1.12 -12.78 25.18
N GLY A 212 -1.11 -13.47 26.31
CA GLY A 212 0.07 -14.12 26.88
C GLY A 212 0.86 -13.21 27.81
N ASN A 213 1.85 -13.78 28.52
CA ASN A 213 2.74 -13.06 29.43
C ASN A 213 2.00 -12.15 30.44
N GLU A 214 0.84 -12.64 30.95
CA GLU A 214 -0.05 -11.90 31.88
C GLU A 214 -0.70 -10.63 31.30
N VAL A 215 -0.47 -10.31 30.02
CA VAL A 215 -1.06 -9.15 29.35
C VAL A 215 -2.51 -9.45 28.98
N ARG A 216 -3.40 -8.54 29.36
CA ARG A 216 -4.83 -8.60 29.02
C ARG A 216 -5.21 -7.44 28.13
N GLY A 217 -5.94 -7.75 27.06
CA GLY A 217 -6.50 -6.78 26.13
C GLY A 217 -8.00 -6.58 26.29
N ALA A 218 -8.51 -5.49 25.77
CA ALA A 218 -9.95 -5.21 25.65
C ALA A 218 -10.55 -5.90 24.41
N SER A 219 -11.86 -5.75 24.18
CA SER A 219 -12.54 -6.26 22.97
C SER A 219 -12.14 -5.57 21.67
N ALA A 220 -11.55 -4.37 21.74
CA ALA A 220 -10.93 -3.68 20.63
C ALA A 220 -9.69 -2.96 21.14
N GLY A 221 -8.57 -3.11 20.48
CA GLY A 221 -7.32 -2.56 21.01
C GLY A 221 -6.13 -2.67 20.09
N VAL A 222 -5.01 -2.23 20.63
CA VAL A 222 -3.69 -2.48 20.10
C VAL A 222 -2.91 -3.32 21.11
N ALA A 223 -2.36 -4.43 20.65
CA ALA A 223 -1.41 -5.25 21.38
C ALA A 223 0.01 -4.92 20.89
N VAL A 224 0.97 -4.90 21.81
CA VAL A 224 2.38 -4.68 21.51
C VAL A 224 3.17 -5.88 21.99
N PHE A 225 3.92 -6.47 21.06
CA PHE A 225 4.81 -7.60 21.29
C PHE A 225 6.25 -7.15 21.12
N ALA A 226 7.12 -7.63 21.99
CA ALA A 226 8.54 -7.43 21.89
C ALA A 226 9.14 -8.11 20.64
N ALA A 227 10.39 -7.78 20.33
CA ALA A 227 11.08 -8.37 19.19
C ALA A 227 11.25 -9.92 19.26
N ASP A 228 11.09 -10.50 20.45
CA ASP A 228 11.09 -11.95 20.68
C ASP A 228 9.68 -12.58 20.63
N GLY A 229 8.64 -11.81 20.34
CA GLY A 229 7.26 -12.25 20.26
C GLY A 229 6.51 -12.32 21.59
N THR A 230 7.14 -11.90 22.73
CA THR A 230 6.42 -11.85 24.01
C THR A 230 5.50 -10.63 24.07
N ALA A 231 4.28 -10.82 24.59
CA ALA A 231 3.37 -9.70 24.80
C ALA A 231 3.93 -8.76 25.88
N GLU A 232 4.05 -7.47 25.56
CA GLU A 232 4.53 -6.44 26.49
C GLU A 232 3.36 -5.68 27.14
N ARG A 233 2.43 -5.24 26.34
CA ARG A 233 1.27 -4.43 26.78
C ARG A 233 0.13 -4.47 25.78
N ALA A 234 -1.03 -4.03 26.22
CA ALA A 234 -2.17 -3.73 25.36
C ALA A 234 -2.92 -2.52 25.90
N PHE A 235 -3.61 -1.83 25.00
CA PHE A 235 -4.50 -0.74 25.37
C PHE A 235 -5.77 -0.74 24.52
N ALA A 236 -6.88 -0.30 25.15
CA ALA A 236 -8.17 -0.25 24.48
C ALA A 236 -8.24 0.89 23.45
N VAL A 237 -8.85 0.61 22.29
CA VAL A 237 -9.20 1.61 21.29
C VAL A 237 -10.70 1.90 21.43
N GLY A 238 -11.02 3.00 22.11
CA GLY A 238 -12.40 3.29 22.49
C GLY A 238 -12.96 2.30 23.53
N SER A 239 -13.93 2.70 24.27
CA SER A 239 -14.63 1.86 25.23
C SER A 239 -16.12 1.89 24.95
N ALA A 240 -16.77 0.73 24.82
CA ALA A 240 -18.20 0.63 24.67
C ALA A 240 -18.91 1.17 25.92
N GLU A 241 -19.91 2.03 25.73
CA GLU A 241 -20.74 2.62 26.79
C GLU A 241 -22.18 2.06 26.76
N SER A 242 -22.51 1.23 25.76
CA SER A 242 -23.81 0.57 25.63
C SER A 242 -23.64 -0.81 25.01
N GLU A 243 -24.65 -1.65 25.18
CA GLU A 243 -24.68 -2.96 24.53
C GLU A 243 -24.64 -2.82 22.99
N GLY A 244 -23.87 -3.66 22.34
CA GLY A 244 -23.66 -3.63 20.89
C GLY A 244 -22.82 -2.45 20.37
N ALA A 245 -22.32 -1.60 21.28
CA ALA A 245 -21.38 -0.55 20.91
C ALA A 245 -19.94 -1.07 20.89
N GLY A 246 -19.10 -0.43 20.10
CA GLY A 246 -17.67 -0.73 20.06
C GLY A 246 -16.93 0.05 19.00
N ALA A 247 -15.62 0.14 19.16
CA ALA A 247 -14.71 0.58 18.14
C ALA A 247 -14.17 -0.62 17.39
N GLU A 248 -13.86 -0.41 16.11
CA GLU A 248 -13.15 -1.36 15.25
C GLU A 248 -11.93 -0.63 14.68
N PRO A 249 -10.72 -0.83 15.25
CA PRO A 249 -9.50 -0.35 14.65
C PRO A 249 -9.25 -1.12 13.36
N LEU A 250 -9.05 -0.43 12.25
CA LEU A 250 -8.84 -1.02 10.93
C LEU A 250 -7.41 -0.86 10.45
N SER A 251 -6.74 0.20 10.87
CA SER A 251 -5.34 0.46 10.51
C SER A 251 -4.62 1.17 11.65
N LEU A 252 -3.29 1.01 11.72
CA LEU A 252 -2.41 1.64 12.71
C LEU A 252 -1.06 2.06 12.10
N SER A 253 -0.47 3.11 12.67
CA SER A 253 0.86 3.60 12.28
C SER A 253 1.63 4.05 13.52
N PRO A 254 2.65 3.30 13.98
CA PRO A 254 3.49 3.69 15.10
C PRO A 254 4.45 4.82 14.72
N GLY A 255 4.83 5.63 15.69
CA GLY A 255 5.87 6.64 15.55
C GLY A 255 7.10 6.26 16.34
N ALA A 256 8.23 6.89 16.02
CA ALA A 256 9.50 6.66 16.69
C ALA A 256 9.49 7.00 18.21
N ASP A 257 8.50 7.78 18.66
CA ASP A 257 8.28 8.10 20.07
C ASP A 257 7.46 7.02 20.82
N GLY A 258 7.15 5.91 20.15
CA GLY A 258 6.32 4.82 20.65
C GLY A 258 4.82 5.16 20.70
N SER A 259 4.41 6.34 20.25
CA SER A 259 2.99 6.65 20.07
C SER A 259 2.45 5.97 18.81
N VAL A 260 1.14 5.75 18.74
CA VAL A 260 0.49 5.02 17.65
C VAL A 260 -0.73 5.80 17.18
N ALA A 261 -0.76 6.13 15.89
CA ALA A 261 -1.99 6.53 15.24
C ALA A 261 -2.84 5.30 14.95
N VAL A 262 -4.12 5.36 15.26
CA VAL A 262 -5.10 4.28 15.06
C VAL A 262 -6.34 4.87 14.40
N ALA A 263 -6.81 4.23 13.37
CA ALA A 263 -8.00 4.65 12.66
C ALA A 263 -8.97 3.51 12.38
N GLY A 264 -10.23 3.84 12.12
CA GLY A 264 -11.24 2.83 11.87
C GLY A 264 -12.66 3.41 11.95
N ARG A 265 -13.56 2.61 12.51
CA ARG A 265 -14.96 2.99 12.72
C ARG A 265 -15.43 2.61 14.12
N TYR A 266 -16.53 3.23 14.56
CA TYR A 266 -17.19 2.88 15.80
C TYR A 266 -18.71 2.87 15.64
N VAL A 267 -19.38 2.01 16.38
CA VAL A 267 -20.85 1.81 16.36
C VAL A 267 -21.39 2.05 17.77
N GLY A 268 -22.58 2.61 17.85
CA GLY A 268 -23.23 2.87 19.14
C GLY A 268 -22.51 3.93 19.98
N THR A 269 -22.71 3.92 21.29
CA THR A 269 -22.08 4.90 22.19
C THR A 269 -20.69 4.41 22.61
N VAL A 270 -19.67 5.15 22.23
CA VAL A 270 -18.25 4.82 22.51
C VAL A 270 -17.56 5.99 23.19
N ARG A 271 -16.68 5.68 24.13
CA ARG A 271 -15.82 6.66 24.82
C ARG A 271 -14.41 6.60 24.29
N PHE A 272 -13.89 7.75 23.84
CA PHE A 272 -12.48 7.98 23.53
C PHE A 272 -11.92 8.96 24.58
N GLY A 273 -11.13 8.45 25.54
CA GLY A 273 -10.65 9.23 26.67
C GLY A 273 -11.81 9.82 27.51
N THR A 274 -11.95 11.14 27.52
CA THR A 274 -13.06 11.83 28.20
C THR A 274 -14.28 12.09 27.30
N THR A 275 -14.14 11.89 25.98
CA THR A 275 -15.19 12.18 25.00
C THR A 275 -16.10 10.97 24.82
N VAL A 276 -17.38 11.11 25.12
CA VAL A 276 -18.42 10.14 24.78
C VAL A 276 -19.08 10.58 23.47
N THR A 277 -19.20 9.66 22.53
CA THR A 277 -19.70 9.94 21.19
C THR A 277 -20.66 8.86 20.73
N GLN A 278 -21.63 9.25 19.87
CA GLN A 278 -22.62 8.33 19.29
C GLN A 278 -22.29 8.08 17.82
N GLY A 279 -21.94 6.83 17.49
CA GLY A 279 -21.76 6.38 16.12
C GLY A 279 -23.07 6.08 15.41
N SER A 280 -23.02 6.03 14.07
CA SER A 280 -24.13 5.53 13.25
C SER A 280 -24.26 4.01 13.39
N GLY A 281 -25.44 3.46 13.05
CA GLY A 281 -25.66 2.00 13.10
C GLY A 281 -24.78 1.20 12.14
N SER A 282 -24.24 1.82 11.10
CA SER A 282 -23.32 1.20 10.13
C SER A 282 -21.86 1.56 10.35
N GLY A 283 -21.55 2.27 11.44
CA GLY A 283 -20.20 2.74 11.78
C GLY A 283 -19.97 4.21 11.44
N SER A 284 -19.22 4.89 12.28
CA SER A 284 -18.75 6.26 12.10
C SER A 284 -17.24 6.33 12.14
N PRO A 285 -16.59 7.15 11.30
CA PRO A 285 -15.13 7.18 11.21
C PRO A 285 -14.49 7.82 12.44
N PHE A 286 -13.32 7.30 12.83
CA PHE A 286 -12.45 7.93 13.82
C PHE A 286 -10.97 7.85 13.40
N VAL A 287 -10.19 8.80 13.90
CA VAL A 287 -8.73 8.78 13.93
C VAL A 287 -8.29 9.17 15.33
N ALA A 288 -7.38 8.44 15.92
CA ALA A 288 -6.89 8.70 17.27
C ALA A 288 -5.38 8.47 17.37
N LEU A 289 -4.72 9.25 18.24
CA LEU A 289 -3.32 9.04 18.60
C LEU A 289 -3.25 8.58 20.05
N TYR A 290 -2.61 7.44 20.27
CA TYR A 290 -2.29 6.92 21.60
C TYR A 290 -0.81 7.13 21.86
N ARG A 291 -0.45 7.57 23.08
CA ARG A 291 0.94 7.71 23.53
C ARG A 291 1.56 6.35 23.77
N GLY A 292 2.89 6.29 23.83
CA GLY A 292 3.63 5.05 24.05
C GLY A 292 3.23 4.26 25.31
N ASN A 293 2.61 4.92 26.29
CA ASN A 293 2.04 4.26 27.48
C ASN A 293 0.58 3.79 27.31
N GLY A 294 0.02 3.88 26.11
CA GLY A 294 -1.36 3.50 25.79
C GLY A 294 -2.42 4.53 26.19
N THR A 295 -2.05 5.70 26.73
CA THR A 295 -3.03 6.76 27.02
C THR A 295 -3.39 7.53 25.76
N LEU A 296 -4.67 7.91 25.62
CA LEU A 296 -5.12 8.73 24.52
C LEU A 296 -4.41 10.09 24.49
N GLY A 297 -3.80 10.44 23.36
CA GLY A 297 -3.29 11.78 23.08
C GLY A 297 -4.40 12.70 22.59
N TRP A 298 -5.01 12.31 21.50
CA TRP A 298 -6.19 12.98 20.91
C TRP A 298 -7.04 11.97 20.12
N ALA A 299 -8.31 12.31 19.89
CA ALA A 299 -9.19 11.58 18.98
C ALA A 299 -10.03 12.56 18.14
N LYS A 300 -10.19 12.25 16.89
CA LYS A 300 -11.09 12.91 15.92
C LYS A 300 -12.18 11.92 15.56
N VAL A 301 -13.38 12.20 16.03
CA VAL A 301 -14.57 11.39 15.79
C VAL A 301 -15.58 12.18 14.97
N ARG A 302 -16.40 11.50 14.18
CA ARG A 302 -17.46 12.15 13.38
C ARG A 302 -18.81 11.52 13.70
N PRO A 303 -19.47 12.00 14.76
CA PRO A 303 -20.74 11.45 15.24
C PRO A 303 -21.80 11.41 14.15
N GLY A 304 -22.52 10.29 14.04
CA GLY A 304 -23.64 10.12 13.12
C GLY A 304 -23.27 10.04 11.63
N VAL A 305 -22.04 10.32 11.25
CA VAL A 305 -21.53 10.12 9.88
C VAL A 305 -21.40 8.62 9.62
N LYS A 306 -22.01 8.12 8.56
CA LYS A 306 -21.80 6.75 8.12
C LYS A 306 -20.49 6.67 7.39
N GLY A 307 -19.64 5.71 7.75
CA GLY A 307 -18.36 5.51 7.08
C GLY A 307 -17.30 4.90 7.98
N SER A 308 -16.10 4.80 7.41
CA SER A 308 -14.92 4.29 8.10
C SER A 308 -13.66 4.98 7.58
N VAL A 309 -12.65 5.08 8.42
CA VAL A 309 -11.27 5.24 7.96
C VAL A 309 -10.72 3.83 7.69
N ARG A 310 -10.19 3.64 6.50
CA ARG A 310 -9.65 2.33 6.08
C ARG A 310 -8.17 2.20 6.36
N ASP A 311 -7.45 3.31 6.17
CA ASP A 311 -6.01 3.32 6.32
C ASP A 311 -5.50 4.61 6.95
N VAL A 312 -4.39 4.51 7.69
CA VAL A 312 -3.72 5.61 8.36
C VAL A 312 -2.20 5.48 8.22
N SER A 313 -1.55 6.58 7.89
CA SER A 313 -0.09 6.65 7.82
C SER A 313 0.41 7.88 8.58
N ARG A 314 1.64 7.79 9.08
CA ARG A 314 2.27 8.85 9.88
C ARG A 314 3.66 9.14 9.35
N ASP A 315 4.02 10.42 9.27
CA ASP A 315 5.38 10.83 8.95
C ASP A 315 6.28 10.97 10.19
N ALA A 316 7.56 11.23 9.94
CA ALA A 316 8.54 11.41 11.01
C ALA A 316 8.29 12.68 11.86
N ALA A 317 7.56 13.67 11.37
CA ALA A 317 7.15 14.86 12.11
C ALA A 317 5.94 14.56 13.04
N GLY A 318 5.33 13.40 12.87
CA GLY A 318 4.16 12.95 13.62
C GLY A 318 2.84 13.41 13.03
N ASP A 319 2.84 13.99 11.84
CA ASP A 319 1.61 14.27 11.11
C ASP A 319 0.95 12.98 10.66
N VAL A 320 -0.37 12.95 10.70
CA VAL A 320 -1.18 11.77 10.44
C VAL A 320 -2.06 12.04 9.21
N VAL A 321 -1.93 11.23 8.19
CA VAL A 321 -2.89 11.14 7.09
C VAL A 321 -3.83 9.98 7.34
N ALA A 322 -5.11 10.16 7.03
CA ALA A 322 -6.12 9.10 7.11
C ALA A 322 -7.05 9.18 5.91
N GLY A 323 -7.38 8.03 5.35
CA GLY A 323 -8.25 7.90 4.20
C GLY A 323 -9.35 6.86 4.42
N GLY A 324 -10.48 7.06 3.77
CA GLY A 324 -11.61 6.15 3.89
C GLY A 324 -12.82 6.60 3.10
N ASP A 325 -13.99 6.10 3.50
CA ASP A 325 -15.27 6.37 2.84
C ASP A 325 -16.29 6.90 3.82
N PHE A 326 -17.19 7.77 3.33
CA PHE A 326 -18.29 8.30 4.12
C PHE A 326 -19.56 8.49 3.28
N GLN A 327 -20.68 8.64 3.98
CA GLN A 327 -21.98 9.02 3.41
C GLN A 327 -22.56 10.19 4.20
N GLY A 328 -23.24 11.08 3.50
CA GLY A 328 -23.72 12.32 4.10
C GLY A 328 -22.66 13.42 4.04
N GLY A 329 -22.52 14.22 5.10
CA GLY A 329 -21.53 15.30 5.12
C GLY A 329 -20.91 15.46 6.50
N PHE A 330 -19.66 15.91 6.52
CA PHE A 330 -18.99 16.33 7.76
C PHE A 330 -17.97 17.45 7.48
N SER A 331 -17.51 18.10 8.55
CA SER A 331 -16.50 19.15 8.45
C SER A 331 -15.17 18.67 9.01
N TRP A 332 -14.07 19.11 8.37
CA TRP A 332 -12.69 18.88 8.82
C TRP A 332 -11.85 20.10 8.48
N ALA A 333 -11.08 20.62 9.43
CA ALA A 333 -10.25 21.82 9.24
C ALA A 333 -11.00 23.00 8.59
N GLY A 334 -12.29 23.16 8.91
CA GLY A 334 -13.15 24.18 8.30
C GLY A 334 -13.65 23.87 6.89
N ALA A 335 -13.15 22.84 6.23
CA ALA A 335 -13.68 22.35 4.95
C ALA A 335 -14.95 21.51 5.19
N SER A 336 -15.96 21.68 4.35
CA SER A 336 -17.18 20.88 4.34
C SER A 336 -17.07 19.81 3.27
N LEU A 337 -16.96 18.54 3.66
CA LEU A 337 -17.03 17.40 2.77
C LEU A 337 -18.49 17.02 2.55
N LYS A 338 -18.88 16.87 1.31
CA LYS A 338 -20.27 16.62 0.89
C LYS A 338 -20.37 15.24 0.25
N GLY A 339 -20.43 14.21 1.08
CA GLY A 339 -20.67 12.87 0.57
C GLY A 339 -22.05 12.71 -0.05
N ALA A 340 -22.16 11.80 -1.04
CA ALA A 340 -23.41 11.42 -1.67
C ALA A 340 -24.19 10.39 -0.85
N SER A 341 -25.25 9.82 -1.43
CA SER A 341 -25.95 8.64 -0.87
C SER A 341 -25.15 7.34 -1.04
N SER A 342 -24.29 7.28 -2.05
CA SER A 342 -23.24 6.27 -2.22
C SER A 342 -22.00 6.62 -1.39
N PRO A 343 -21.13 5.67 -1.06
CA PRO A 343 -19.88 5.95 -0.40
C PRO A 343 -19.04 6.96 -1.21
N SER A 344 -18.55 7.98 -0.52
CA SER A 344 -17.66 9.01 -1.09
C SER A 344 -16.29 8.87 -0.43
N PRO A 345 -15.21 8.77 -1.19
CA PRO A 345 -13.87 8.66 -0.64
C PRO A 345 -13.40 10.01 -0.10
N PHE A 346 -12.64 9.97 0.98
CA PHE A 346 -12.03 11.16 1.58
C PHE A 346 -10.60 10.91 2.04
N VAL A 347 -9.84 11.98 2.12
CA VAL A 347 -8.55 12.03 2.79
C VAL A 347 -8.47 13.25 3.69
N VAL A 348 -7.87 13.06 4.88
CA VAL A 348 -7.70 14.10 5.90
C VAL A 348 -6.29 14.06 6.46
N VAL A 349 -5.77 15.23 6.84
CA VAL A 349 -4.49 15.35 7.52
C VAL A 349 -4.67 16.07 8.85
N THR A 350 -4.03 15.50 9.88
CA THR A 350 -4.02 16.01 11.25
C THR A 350 -2.56 16.15 11.70
N GLY A 351 -2.23 17.26 12.33
CA GLY A 351 -0.92 17.46 12.94
C GLY A 351 -0.66 16.53 14.12
N ALA A 352 0.58 16.36 14.52
CA ALA A 352 1.00 15.57 15.68
C ALA A 352 0.27 15.95 16.97
N ASP A 353 -0.09 17.22 17.12
CA ASP A 353 -0.83 17.77 18.25
C ASP A 353 -2.37 17.57 18.18
N GLY A 354 -2.85 16.95 17.12
CA GLY A 354 -4.26 16.78 16.84
C GLY A 354 -4.92 17.96 16.12
N THR A 355 -4.17 18.96 15.67
CA THR A 355 -4.75 20.06 14.86
C THR A 355 -5.14 19.55 13.48
N GLU A 356 -6.41 19.68 13.11
CA GLU A 356 -6.89 19.36 11.77
C GLU A 356 -6.27 20.33 10.75
N ARG A 357 -5.51 19.83 9.77
CA ARG A 357 -4.80 20.67 8.80
C ARG A 357 -5.58 20.90 7.53
N TRP A 358 -5.98 19.83 6.87
CA TRP A 358 -6.79 19.91 5.65
C TRP A 358 -7.56 18.62 5.40
N ALA A 359 -8.54 18.68 4.51
CA ALA A 359 -9.31 17.55 4.02
C ALA A 359 -9.65 17.68 2.55
N ARG A 360 -9.86 16.57 1.87
CA ARG A 360 -10.39 16.49 0.50
C ARG A 360 -11.46 15.43 0.41
N ASP A 361 -12.52 15.78 -0.27
CA ASP A 361 -13.50 14.87 -0.85
C ASP A 361 -12.98 14.49 -2.24
N LEU A 362 -12.89 13.21 -2.53
CA LEU A 362 -12.31 12.69 -3.78
C LEU A 362 -13.39 12.31 -4.81
N GLY A 363 -14.63 12.72 -4.56
CA GLY A 363 -15.76 12.54 -5.47
C GLY A 363 -16.72 11.45 -5.04
N VAL A 364 -17.32 10.76 -6.00
CA VAL A 364 -18.34 9.71 -5.77
C VAL A 364 -17.97 8.41 -6.48
N ASP A 365 -18.59 7.32 -6.05
CA ASP A 365 -18.42 5.97 -6.64
C ASP A 365 -16.95 5.51 -6.67
N ALA A 366 -16.23 5.82 -5.62
CA ALA A 366 -14.85 5.40 -5.42
C ALA A 366 -14.62 5.00 -3.95
N SER A 367 -13.55 4.28 -3.68
CA SER A 367 -13.14 3.86 -2.34
C SER A 367 -11.64 4.07 -2.17
N VAL A 368 -11.23 4.69 -1.07
CA VAL A 368 -9.82 4.72 -0.65
C VAL A 368 -9.47 3.36 -0.06
N GLN A 369 -8.36 2.82 -0.50
CA GLN A 369 -7.82 1.55 0.02
C GLN A 369 -6.55 1.77 0.85
N GLY A 370 -5.74 2.74 0.46
CA GLY A 370 -4.50 3.04 1.17
C GLY A 370 -4.12 4.52 1.09
N VAL A 371 -3.42 4.99 2.10
CA VAL A 371 -2.83 6.31 2.18
C VAL A 371 -1.40 6.22 2.68
N ALA A 372 -0.54 7.11 2.19
CA ALA A 372 0.81 7.25 2.70
C ALA A 372 1.20 8.72 2.76
N ILE A 373 2.01 9.10 3.74
CA ILE A 373 2.56 10.44 3.88
C ILE A 373 4.08 10.38 3.81
N HIS A 374 4.65 11.15 2.90
CA HIS A 374 6.09 11.27 2.76
C HIS A 374 6.68 12.23 3.80
N SER A 375 7.98 12.14 4.08
CA SER A 375 8.70 13.03 5.01
C SER A 375 8.65 14.52 4.63
N THR A 376 8.34 14.85 3.37
CA THR A 376 8.08 16.21 2.88
C THR A 376 6.68 16.72 3.22
N GLY A 377 5.80 15.88 3.77
CA GLY A 377 4.40 16.17 4.03
C GLY A 377 3.48 15.95 2.80
N GLU A 378 4.02 15.47 1.68
CA GLU A 378 3.20 15.10 0.52
C GLU A 378 2.42 13.82 0.83
N VAL A 379 1.19 13.75 0.34
CA VAL A 379 0.26 12.65 0.60
C VAL A 379 -0.05 11.92 -0.69
N LEU A 380 0.01 10.60 -0.64
CA LEU A 380 -0.48 9.69 -1.67
C LEU A 380 -1.77 9.03 -1.18
N VAL A 381 -2.75 8.98 -2.06
CA VAL A 381 -3.99 8.22 -1.88
C VAL A 381 -4.11 7.21 -3.00
N VAL A 382 -4.46 6.00 -2.66
CA VAL A 382 -4.71 4.90 -3.61
C VAL A 382 -6.08 4.32 -3.35
N GLY A 383 -6.76 3.95 -4.42
CA GLY A 383 -8.07 3.37 -4.32
C GLY A 383 -8.59 2.87 -5.66
N TYR A 384 -9.83 2.46 -5.67
CA TYR A 384 -10.53 2.13 -6.91
C TYR A 384 -11.74 3.03 -7.10
N THR A 385 -12.08 3.26 -8.36
CA THR A 385 -13.25 4.02 -8.77
C THR A 385 -14.01 3.29 -9.87
N TYR A 386 -15.33 3.43 -9.85
CA TYR A 386 -16.20 3.01 -10.97
C TYR A 386 -16.44 4.17 -11.95
N SER A 387 -15.75 5.27 -11.78
CA SER A 387 -15.96 6.54 -12.47
C SER A 387 -14.62 7.15 -12.90
N TRP A 388 -14.63 8.07 -13.86
CA TRP A 388 -13.43 8.77 -14.32
C TRP A 388 -12.95 9.80 -13.30
N LEU A 389 -11.61 9.87 -13.13
CA LEU A 389 -10.95 10.97 -12.45
C LEU A 389 -10.73 12.13 -13.44
N GLU A 390 -11.56 13.14 -13.39
CA GLU A 390 -11.33 14.37 -14.12
C GLU A 390 -10.95 15.48 -13.12
N ASN A 391 -9.71 16.02 -13.25
CA ASN A 391 -9.17 17.06 -12.35
C ASN A 391 -9.16 16.69 -10.85
N GLY A 392 -8.93 15.42 -10.50
CA GLY A 392 -8.91 14.96 -9.11
C GLY A 392 -10.28 14.69 -8.50
N THR A 393 -11.33 14.67 -9.29
CA THR A 393 -12.67 14.25 -8.90
C THR A 393 -13.19 13.14 -9.81
N THR A 394 -14.02 12.25 -9.26
CA THR A 394 -14.60 11.14 -10.03
C THR A 394 -15.81 11.60 -10.84
N GLY A 395 -15.88 11.18 -12.11
CA GLY A 395 -17.05 11.31 -12.98
C GLY A 395 -17.53 9.94 -13.45
N THR A 396 -18.82 9.74 -13.68
CA THR A 396 -19.38 8.45 -14.11
C THR A 396 -19.24 8.28 -15.64
N ASP A 397 -18.52 7.26 -16.08
CA ASP A 397 -18.38 6.88 -17.49
C ASP A 397 -19.36 5.78 -17.96
N GLY A 398 -20.11 5.21 -17.02
CA GLY A 398 -21.07 4.15 -17.29
C GLY A 398 -20.46 2.78 -17.64
N LEU A 399 -19.15 2.59 -17.46
CA LEU A 399 -18.46 1.36 -17.85
C LEU A 399 -18.57 0.22 -16.82
N GLY A 400 -19.01 0.49 -15.59
CA GLY A 400 -19.34 -0.54 -14.58
C GLY A 400 -18.17 -1.37 -14.06
N SER A 401 -16.91 -1.02 -14.39
CA SER A 401 -15.72 -1.73 -13.93
C SER A 401 -14.88 -0.87 -12.98
N ALA A 402 -14.38 -1.48 -11.90
CA ALA A 402 -13.49 -0.81 -10.97
C ALA A 402 -12.13 -0.52 -11.64
N GLN A 403 -11.62 0.67 -11.45
CA GLN A 403 -10.33 1.12 -11.96
C GLN A 403 -9.45 1.58 -10.82
N LEU A 404 -8.20 1.16 -10.80
CA LEU A 404 -7.23 1.61 -9.82
C LEU A 404 -6.85 3.07 -10.09
N PHE A 405 -6.89 3.91 -9.06
CA PHE A 405 -6.39 5.28 -9.14
C PHE A 405 -5.32 5.55 -8.09
N THR A 406 -4.46 6.51 -8.41
CA THR A 406 -3.56 7.16 -7.45
C THR A 406 -3.75 8.66 -7.54
N GLN A 407 -3.76 9.33 -6.38
CA GLN A 407 -3.87 10.78 -6.27
C GLN A 407 -2.82 11.30 -5.29
N ARG A 408 -2.02 12.28 -5.72
CA ARG A 408 -1.00 12.91 -4.88
C ARG A 408 -1.39 14.34 -4.52
N PHE A 409 -1.08 14.74 -3.30
CA PHE A 409 -1.33 16.06 -2.77
C PHE A 409 -0.07 16.66 -2.18
N ASP A 410 0.07 17.98 -2.28
CA ASP A 410 1.11 18.72 -1.57
C ASP A 410 0.79 18.81 -0.05
N PRO A 411 1.73 19.30 0.80
CA PRO A 411 1.51 19.42 2.24
C PRO A 411 0.32 20.31 2.64
N THR A 412 -0.20 21.13 1.72
CA THR A 412 -1.38 21.99 1.93
C THR A 412 -2.67 21.35 1.42
N GLY A 413 -2.57 20.14 0.87
CA GLY A 413 -3.67 19.38 0.31
C GLY A 413 -4.07 19.83 -1.09
N GLN A 414 -3.24 20.55 -1.84
CA GLN A 414 -3.50 20.82 -3.25
C GLN A 414 -3.10 19.61 -4.10
N PRO A 415 -3.93 19.23 -5.09
CA PRO A 415 -3.60 18.10 -5.95
C PRO A 415 -2.36 18.41 -6.79
N LEU A 416 -1.40 17.48 -6.81
CA LEU A 416 -0.17 17.54 -7.61
C LEU A 416 -0.28 16.69 -8.86
N ALA A 417 -0.68 15.45 -8.72
CA ALA A 417 -0.77 14.48 -9.81
C ALA A 417 -1.85 13.44 -9.51
N SER A 418 -2.52 12.98 -10.56
CA SER A 418 -3.43 11.85 -10.52
C SER A 418 -3.11 10.88 -11.64
N ARG A 419 -3.34 9.61 -11.39
CA ARG A 419 -3.22 8.57 -12.41
C ARG A 419 -4.35 7.57 -12.27
N LEU A 420 -4.87 7.17 -13.40
CA LEU A 420 -5.84 6.09 -13.53
C LEU A 420 -5.16 4.93 -14.28
N PHE A 421 -5.22 3.75 -13.71
CA PHE A 421 -4.76 2.53 -14.37
C PHE A 421 -5.98 1.90 -15.04
N LEU A 422 -6.05 2.06 -16.35
CA LEU A 422 -7.19 1.64 -17.13
C LEU A 422 -7.17 0.12 -17.32
N GLY A 423 -8.29 -0.53 -17.04
CA GLY A 423 -8.62 -1.76 -17.74
C GLY A 423 -8.64 -1.49 -19.25
N ALA A 424 -8.26 -2.48 -20.07
CA ALA A 424 -8.19 -2.30 -21.52
C ALA A 424 -9.52 -1.78 -22.11
N THR A 425 -9.39 -0.97 -23.17
CA THR A 425 -10.51 -0.29 -23.85
C THR A 425 -11.67 -1.22 -24.26
N PRO A 426 -12.89 -0.70 -24.39
CA PRO A 426 -14.16 -1.45 -24.58
C PRO A 426 -14.30 -2.26 -25.87
N GLU A 427 -13.26 -2.49 -26.66
CA GLU A 427 -13.36 -3.16 -27.95
C GLU A 427 -13.65 -4.67 -27.87
N ALA A 428 -13.47 -5.29 -26.72
CA ALA A 428 -13.81 -6.69 -26.50
C ALA A 428 -15.05 -6.81 -25.58
N ARG A 429 -16.23 -6.79 -26.16
CA ARG A 429 -17.45 -7.14 -25.44
C ARG A 429 -17.38 -8.60 -25.00
N GLY A 430 -17.17 -8.82 -23.72
CA GLY A 430 -17.20 -10.17 -23.13
C GLY A 430 -16.15 -10.43 -22.05
N GLU A 431 -15.08 -9.61 -21.97
CA GLU A 431 -14.12 -9.70 -20.90
C GLU A 431 -14.37 -8.59 -19.87
N LEU A 432 -14.44 -8.94 -18.61
CA LEU A 432 -14.55 -8.00 -17.51
C LEU A 432 -13.17 -7.38 -17.25
N TYR A 433 -13.09 -6.06 -17.04
CA TYR A 433 -11.83 -5.33 -16.87
C TYR A 433 -11.81 -4.57 -15.53
N GLY A 434 -10.71 -4.59 -14.83
CA GLY A 434 -10.48 -3.79 -13.63
C GLY A 434 -9.63 -4.47 -12.57
N VAL A 435 -9.24 -3.71 -11.58
CA VAL A 435 -8.55 -4.19 -10.38
C VAL A 435 -9.61 -4.47 -9.32
N GLU A 436 -9.62 -5.66 -8.72
CA GLU A 436 -10.61 -6.01 -7.70
C GLU A 436 -10.27 -5.44 -6.34
N ALA A 437 -8.98 -5.44 -5.98
CA ALA A 437 -8.52 -4.83 -4.73
C ALA A 437 -7.05 -4.42 -4.79
N VAL A 438 -6.73 -3.35 -4.06
CA VAL A 438 -5.36 -2.95 -3.73
C VAL A 438 -5.30 -2.84 -2.22
N PRO A 439 -5.07 -3.95 -1.52
CA PRO A 439 -5.09 -3.97 -0.05
C PRO A 439 -3.96 -3.15 0.57
N ALA A 440 -2.87 -2.89 -0.15
CA ALA A 440 -1.75 -2.18 0.42
C ALA A 440 -1.04 -1.24 -0.56
N VAL A 441 -0.64 -0.09 -0.03
CA VAL A 441 0.21 0.90 -0.68
C VAL A 441 1.25 1.40 0.30
N THR A 442 2.43 1.72 -0.21
CA THR A 442 3.48 2.36 0.59
C THR A 442 4.29 3.34 -0.24
N LEU A 443 4.92 4.29 0.42
CA LEU A 443 5.91 5.18 -0.18
C LEU A 443 7.32 4.68 0.12
N MET A 444 8.12 4.66 -0.94
CA MET A 444 9.55 4.40 -0.84
C MET A 444 10.28 5.62 -0.26
N PRO A 445 11.48 5.46 0.32
CA PRO A 445 12.27 6.58 0.83
C PRO A 445 12.58 7.67 -0.20
N ASP A 446 12.58 7.35 -1.50
CA ASP A 446 12.77 8.30 -2.61
C ASP A 446 11.48 8.95 -3.11
N GLY A 447 10.35 8.68 -2.46
CA GLY A 447 9.04 9.22 -2.78
C GLY A 447 8.25 8.45 -3.83
N ASP A 448 8.82 7.42 -4.45
CA ASP A 448 8.07 6.54 -5.35
C ASP A 448 7.01 5.72 -4.57
N ALA A 449 5.94 5.34 -5.24
CA ALA A 449 4.90 4.50 -4.66
C ALA A 449 5.06 3.04 -5.09
N VAL A 450 4.80 2.12 -4.16
CA VAL A 450 4.60 0.70 -4.46
C VAL A 450 3.18 0.32 -4.09
N LEU A 451 2.49 -0.30 -5.05
CA LEU A 451 1.13 -0.77 -4.91
C LEU A 451 1.11 -2.28 -5.05
N PHE A 452 0.41 -2.94 -4.15
CA PHE A 452 0.23 -4.37 -4.13
C PHE A 452 -1.26 -4.70 -4.16
N GLY A 453 -1.66 -5.53 -5.11
CA GLY A 453 -3.06 -5.83 -5.30
C GLY A 453 -3.29 -7.09 -6.12
N TYR A 454 -4.54 -7.42 -6.34
CA TYR A 454 -4.91 -8.50 -7.24
C TYR A 454 -5.96 -8.06 -8.26
N THR A 455 -5.98 -8.74 -9.40
CA THR A 455 -6.93 -8.49 -10.48
C THR A 455 -7.30 -9.78 -11.19
N ASP A 456 -8.57 -9.96 -11.45
CA ASP A 456 -9.10 -11.00 -12.36
C ASP A 456 -9.21 -10.51 -13.80
N ARG A 457 -8.79 -9.28 -14.06
CA ARG A 457 -9.07 -8.54 -15.29
C ARG A 457 -7.81 -8.01 -15.94
N VAL A 458 -7.84 -7.88 -17.28
CA VAL A 458 -6.74 -7.27 -18.03
C VAL A 458 -6.55 -5.83 -17.58
N THR A 459 -5.40 -5.51 -17.03
CA THR A 459 -5.06 -4.17 -16.52
C THR A 459 -3.79 -3.65 -17.20
N ASP A 460 -3.85 -2.42 -17.72
CA ASP A 460 -2.72 -1.75 -18.37
C ASP A 460 -1.98 -0.87 -17.34
N PHE A 461 -0.77 -1.27 -17.00
CA PHE A 461 0.09 -0.52 -16.08
C PHE A 461 1.02 0.47 -16.81
N GLY A 462 0.92 0.58 -18.15
CA GLY A 462 1.67 1.52 -18.95
C GLY A 462 3.06 1.04 -19.39
N VAL A 463 3.65 0.07 -18.72
CA VAL A 463 4.88 -0.64 -19.14
C VAL A 463 4.55 -2.02 -19.69
N ASP A 464 3.51 -2.65 -19.15
CA ASP A 464 3.00 -3.95 -19.59
C ASP A 464 1.52 -4.09 -19.23
N LYS A 465 0.84 -5.04 -19.87
CA LYS A 465 -0.53 -5.43 -19.58
C LYS A 465 -0.54 -6.73 -18.81
N LEU A 466 -1.05 -6.68 -17.60
CA LEU A 466 -1.34 -7.88 -16.84
C LEU A 466 -2.58 -8.55 -17.47
N LYS A 467 -2.41 -9.81 -17.88
CA LYS A 467 -3.49 -10.66 -18.38
C LYS A 467 -3.63 -11.85 -17.44
N PRO A 468 -4.50 -11.77 -16.44
CA PRO A 468 -4.67 -12.86 -15.49
C PRO A 468 -5.29 -14.09 -16.15
N THR A 469 -4.93 -15.26 -15.65
CA THR A 469 -5.56 -16.54 -16.05
C THR A 469 -6.87 -16.74 -15.28
N ARG A 470 -6.85 -16.34 -14.02
CA ARG A 470 -7.95 -16.13 -13.07
C ARG A 470 -7.63 -14.88 -12.28
N GLY A 471 -7.75 -14.84 -10.95
CA GLY A 471 -7.22 -13.76 -10.13
C GLY A 471 -5.70 -13.86 -9.98
N ASP A 472 -4.97 -12.84 -10.38
CA ASP A 472 -3.51 -12.78 -10.24
C ASP A 472 -3.09 -11.60 -9.37
N VAL A 473 -2.09 -11.82 -8.54
CA VAL A 473 -1.48 -10.77 -7.71
C VAL A 473 -0.52 -9.95 -8.56
N PHE A 474 -0.55 -8.64 -8.37
CA PHE A 474 0.40 -7.71 -8.98
C PHE A 474 1.10 -6.84 -7.94
N LEU A 475 2.30 -6.45 -8.28
CA LEU A 475 3.10 -5.48 -7.57
C LEU A 475 3.65 -4.48 -8.58
N VAL A 476 3.41 -3.19 -8.35
CA VAL A 476 3.82 -2.14 -9.28
C VAL A 476 4.49 -0.99 -8.55
N ARG A 477 5.63 -0.53 -9.06
CA ARG A 477 6.28 0.70 -8.60
C ARG A 477 6.03 1.82 -9.58
N VAL A 478 5.59 2.95 -9.04
CA VAL A 478 5.20 4.14 -9.79
C VAL A 478 6.08 5.32 -9.35
N LYS A 479 6.64 6.03 -10.31
CA LYS A 479 7.42 7.25 -10.08
C LYS A 479 6.52 8.41 -9.69
N TYR A 480 6.89 9.13 -8.63
CA TYR A 480 6.22 10.35 -8.21
C TYR A 480 7.17 11.50 -7.93
#